data_4116080df4011fa38e4ee66ff5aeca3e
#
_entry.id   4116080df4011fa38e4ee66ff5aeca3e
#
_cell.length_a   1.000
_cell.length_b   1.000
_cell.length_c   1.000
_cell.angle_alpha   90.00
_cell.angle_beta   90.00
_cell.angle_gamma   90.00
#
_symmetry.space_group_name_H-M   'P 1'
#
loop_
_entity.id
_entity.type
_entity.pdbx_description
1 polymer ?
#
loop_
_entity_poly.entity_id
_entity_poly.type
_entity_poly.pdbx_seq_one_letter_code
_entity_poly.pdbx_strand_id
1 'polypeptide(L)'
;MLSPISRTAQTKKIRDYTESVNLQVYSFKEAEEILDRKGQLSFILKAASSTNLSSKGDRNQLQYYFHEHRWDIEVSLFPITSYRLDAFKAKTGVEIERSLIDAIHRSLFRCQWAYAIGKLDMLVLIVPTNKEPRFEQVKRDLQEFKEIIPYPVYLIGVAPV
;
A
#
# COMPACT_ATOMS: atom_id res chain seq x y z
N MET A 1 -6.83 -4.19 -15.11
CA MET A 1 -7.77 -3.32 -14.35
C MET A 1 -8.95 -4.14 -13.89
N LEU A 2 -9.36 -3.99 -12.64
CA LEU A 2 -10.54 -4.67 -12.12
C LEU A 2 -11.81 -4.20 -12.83
N SER A 3 -12.75 -5.13 -13.00
CA SER A 3 -14.07 -4.79 -13.51
C SER A 3 -14.80 -3.85 -12.53
N PRO A 4 -15.73 -3.00 -13.00
CA PRO A 4 -16.52 -2.15 -12.12
C PRO A 4 -17.28 -2.93 -11.04
N ILE A 5 -17.74 -4.14 -11.36
CA ILE A 5 -18.47 -5.01 -10.44
C ILE A 5 -17.57 -5.47 -9.29
N SER A 6 -16.34 -5.89 -9.58
CA SER A 6 -15.36 -6.27 -8.55
C SER A 6 -15.04 -5.11 -7.61
N ARG A 7 -14.87 -3.91 -8.16
CA ARG A 7 -14.61 -2.70 -7.36
C ARG A 7 -15.77 -2.38 -6.43
N THR A 8 -17.00 -2.51 -6.93
CA THR A 8 -18.19 -2.24 -6.11
C THR A 8 -18.30 -3.23 -4.96
N ALA A 9 -18.05 -4.51 -5.23
CA ALA A 9 -18.05 -5.53 -4.19
C ALA A 9 -16.97 -5.32 -3.16
N GLN A 10 -15.75 -4.96 -3.59
CA GLN A 10 -14.65 -4.64 -2.69
C GLN A 10 -14.96 -3.41 -1.83
N THR A 11 -15.50 -2.37 -2.44
CA THR A 11 -15.89 -1.15 -1.71
C THR A 11 -16.93 -1.46 -0.64
N LYS A 12 -17.87 -2.35 -0.92
CA LYS A 12 -18.86 -2.78 0.07
C LYS A 12 -18.20 -3.54 1.23
N LYS A 13 -17.31 -4.49 0.94
CA LYS A 13 -16.52 -5.18 1.97
C LYS A 13 -15.73 -4.22 2.84
N ILE A 14 -15.08 -3.24 2.22
CA ILE A 14 -14.32 -2.20 2.92
C ILE A 14 -15.24 -1.47 3.91
N ARG A 15 -16.44 -1.10 3.51
CA ARG A 15 -17.40 -0.42 4.38
C ARG A 15 -17.78 -1.24 5.62
N ASP A 16 -17.85 -2.55 5.50
CA ASP A 16 -18.15 -3.42 6.64
C ASP A 16 -17.05 -3.41 7.71
N TYR A 17 -15.79 -3.08 7.30
CA TYR A 17 -14.64 -3.01 8.21
C TYR A 17 -14.29 -1.59 8.66
N THR A 18 -14.88 -0.55 8.06
CA THR A 18 -14.39 0.83 8.16
C THR A 18 -15.46 1.82 8.60
N GLU A 19 -16.21 1.52 9.64
CA GLU A 19 -17.23 2.43 10.15
C GLU A 19 -16.70 3.83 10.51
N SER A 20 -15.41 3.92 10.89
CA SER A 20 -14.75 5.17 11.30
C SER A 20 -13.78 5.76 10.29
N VAL A 21 -13.48 5.06 9.19
CA VAL A 21 -12.47 5.47 8.20
C VAL A 21 -13.00 5.24 6.80
N ASN A 22 -12.80 6.22 5.93
CA ASN A 22 -13.17 6.12 4.52
C ASN A 22 -11.93 5.75 3.70
N LEU A 23 -11.97 4.61 3.00
CA LEU A 23 -10.90 4.15 2.16
C LEU A 23 -11.19 4.37 0.68
N GLN A 24 -10.14 4.75 -0.07
CA GLN A 24 -10.10 4.71 -1.52
C GLN A 24 -9.03 3.70 -1.94
N VAL A 25 -9.26 2.99 -3.02
CA VAL A 25 -8.30 2.00 -3.51
C VAL A 25 -8.08 2.14 -5.01
N TYR A 26 -6.86 1.86 -5.44
CA TYR A 26 -6.50 1.78 -6.85
C TYR A 26 -5.58 0.59 -7.08
N SER A 27 -6.02 -0.34 -7.94
CA SER A 27 -5.26 -1.53 -8.29
C SER A 27 -4.47 -1.29 -9.56
N PHE A 28 -3.15 -1.23 -9.45
CA PHE A 28 -2.24 -1.04 -10.57
C PHE A 28 -1.64 -2.39 -10.97
N LYS A 29 -1.75 -2.76 -12.24
CA LYS A 29 -1.24 -4.01 -12.81
C LYS A 29 -1.72 -5.26 -12.03
N GLU A 30 -3.03 -5.33 -11.81
CA GLU A 30 -3.69 -6.49 -11.19
C GLU A 30 -3.27 -6.75 -9.74
N ALA A 31 -2.85 -5.70 -9.03
CA ALA A 31 -2.39 -5.84 -7.65
C ALA A 31 -3.44 -6.45 -6.72
N GLU A 32 -4.71 -6.06 -6.88
CA GLU A 32 -5.77 -6.55 -6.01
C GLU A 32 -5.99 -8.05 -6.18
N GLU A 33 -5.98 -8.55 -7.41
CA GLU A 33 -6.13 -9.97 -7.70
C GLU A 33 -4.97 -10.78 -7.12
N ILE A 34 -3.76 -10.23 -7.17
CA ILE A 34 -2.58 -10.88 -6.59
C ILE A 34 -2.71 -10.96 -5.06
N LEU A 35 -3.12 -9.88 -4.41
CA LEU A 35 -3.35 -9.87 -2.96
C LEU A 35 -4.43 -10.88 -2.57
N ASP A 36 -5.49 -10.95 -3.34
CA ASP A 36 -6.59 -11.89 -3.07
C ASP A 36 -6.10 -13.35 -3.19
N ARG A 37 -5.34 -13.67 -4.23
CA ARG A 37 -4.76 -15.00 -4.39
C ARG A 37 -3.78 -15.36 -3.26
N LYS A 38 -3.06 -14.38 -2.74
CA LYS A 38 -2.16 -14.57 -1.59
C LYS A 38 -2.89 -14.69 -0.26
N GLY A 39 -4.21 -14.45 -0.24
CA GLY A 39 -4.98 -14.42 0.99
C GLY A 39 -4.68 -13.21 1.88
N GLN A 40 -4.16 -12.12 1.31
CA GLN A 40 -3.71 -10.94 2.05
C GLN A 40 -4.63 -9.74 1.93
N LEU A 41 -5.54 -9.72 0.95
CA LEU A 41 -6.36 -8.54 0.65
C LEU A 41 -7.22 -8.09 1.82
N SER A 42 -7.98 -9.01 2.41
CA SER A 42 -8.87 -8.68 3.52
C SER A 42 -8.12 -8.13 4.73
N PHE A 43 -6.98 -8.72 5.05
CA PHE A 43 -6.14 -8.25 6.15
C PHE A 43 -5.62 -6.83 5.90
N ILE A 44 -5.10 -6.58 4.69
CA ILE A 44 -4.53 -5.27 4.34
C ILE A 44 -5.60 -4.18 4.40
N LEU A 45 -6.79 -4.43 3.88
CA LEU A 45 -7.89 -3.48 3.94
C LEU A 45 -8.33 -3.22 5.39
N LYS A 46 -8.41 -4.26 6.20
CA LYS A 46 -8.74 -4.14 7.62
C LYS A 46 -7.66 -3.33 8.36
N ALA A 47 -6.39 -3.59 8.09
CA ALA A 47 -5.29 -2.85 8.69
C ALA A 47 -5.37 -1.36 8.33
N ALA A 48 -5.52 -1.04 7.05
CA ALA A 48 -5.65 0.34 6.59
C ALA A 48 -6.85 1.06 7.22
N SER A 49 -7.93 0.34 7.48
CA SER A 49 -9.13 0.89 8.10
C SER A 49 -8.98 1.14 9.61
N SER A 50 -7.93 0.63 10.23
CA SER A 50 -7.70 0.76 11.68
C SER A 50 -7.12 2.12 12.08
N THR A 51 -6.76 2.96 11.12
CA THR A 51 -6.14 4.26 11.38
C THR A 51 -6.71 5.33 10.43
N ASN A 52 -6.63 6.59 10.84
CA ASN A 52 -6.92 7.72 9.95
C ASN A 52 -5.64 8.38 9.40
N LEU A 53 -4.49 7.87 9.76
CA LEU A 53 -3.17 8.30 9.26
C LEU A 53 -2.91 9.80 9.43
N SER A 54 -3.44 10.43 10.49
CA SER A 54 -3.32 11.87 10.69
C SER A 54 -2.07 12.30 11.45
N SER A 55 -1.36 11.36 12.09
CA SER A 55 -0.16 11.65 12.87
C SER A 55 0.91 10.58 12.66
N LYS A 56 2.14 10.90 13.10
CA LYS A 56 3.22 9.92 13.13
C LYS A 56 2.88 8.74 14.05
N GLY A 57 2.16 9.01 15.14
CA GLY A 57 1.68 7.95 16.04
C GLY A 57 0.73 6.99 15.35
N ASP A 58 -0.18 7.50 14.53
CA ASP A 58 -1.10 6.67 13.74
C ASP A 58 -0.32 5.77 12.77
N ARG A 59 0.68 6.33 12.10
CA ARG A 59 1.55 5.56 11.19
C ARG A 59 2.27 4.45 11.93
N ASN A 60 2.81 4.74 13.10
CA ASN A 60 3.53 3.76 13.91
C ASN A 60 2.60 2.67 14.44
N GLN A 61 1.38 3.02 14.84
CA GLN A 61 0.37 2.05 15.27
C GLN A 61 -0.03 1.12 14.13
N LEU A 62 -0.16 1.64 12.92
CA LEU A 62 -0.46 0.82 11.75
C LEU A 62 0.67 -0.16 11.47
N GLN A 63 1.92 0.28 11.50
CA GLN A 63 3.07 -0.60 11.34
C GLN A 63 3.08 -1.70 12.41
N TYR A 64 2.80 -1.34 13.65
CA TYR A 64 2.75 -2.29 14.77
C TYR A 64 1.61 -3.30 14.58
N TYR A 65 0.48 -2.88 14.02
CA TYR A 65 -0.63 -3.77 13.69
C TYR A 65 -0.19 -4.87 12.72
N PHE A 66 0.59 -4.53 11.70
CA PHE A 66 1.18 -5.53 10.81
C PHE A 66 2.08 -6.50 11.59
N HIS A 67 2.91 -5.97 12.47
CA HIS A 67 3.82 -6.79 13.27
C HIS A 67 3.07 -7.79 14.16
N GLU A 68 2.00 -7.35 14.82
CA GLU A 68 1.17 -8.21 15.67
C GLU A 68 0.51 -9.35 14.88
N HIS A 69 0.32 -9.18 13.58
CA HIS A 69 -0.31 -10.18 12.72
C HIS A 69 0.71 -10.92 11.85
N ARG A 70 1.95 -11.02 12.34
CA ARG A 70 3.03 -11.85 11.79
C ARG A 70 3.57 -11.36 10.45
N TRP A 71 3.49 -10.06 10.19
CA TRP A 71 4.28 -9.43 9.14
C TRP A 71 5.61 -9.01 9.74
N ASP A 72 6.69 -9.17 8.97
CA ASP A 72 7.98 -8.60 9.33
C ASP A 72 7.92 -7.08 9.14
N ILE A 73 8.53 -6.32 10.04
CA ILE A 73 8.59 -4.86 9.93
C ILE A 73 10.05 -4.41 9.82
N GLU A 74 10.26 -3.19 9.30
CA GLU A 74 11.59 -2.62 9.10
C GLU A 74 12.50 -3.55 8.31
N VAL A 75 12.00 -4.08 7.18
CA VAL A 75 12.69 -5.10 6.40
C VAL A 75 13.58 -4.46 5.34
N SER A 76 14.86 -4.82 5.35
CA SER A 76 15.80 -4.42 4.31
C SER A 76 15.87 -5.49 3.23
N LEU A 77 15.46 -5.12 2.01
CA LEU A 77 15.67 -5.94 0.81
C LEU A 77 16.92 -5.48 0.03
N PHE A 78 17.56 -4.41 0.48
CA PHE A 78 18.60 -3.69 -0.26
C PHE A 78 19.92 -3.79 0.49
N PRO A 79 20.96 -4.40 -0.11
CA PRO A 79 22.17 -4.77 0.64
C PRO A 79 23.06 -3.58 1.06
N ILE A 80 22.93 -2.41 0.42
CA ILE A 80 23.85 -1.28 0.63
C ILE A 80 23.16 0.03 0.98
N THR A 81 21.91 -0.02 1.43
CA THR A 81 21.15 1.19 1.78
C THR A 81 20.46 1.00 3.13
N SER A 82 20.23 2.10 3.83
CA SER A 82 19.45 2.13 5.06
C SER A 82 17.95 2.07 4.82
N TYR A 83 17.51 2.03 3.56
CA TYR A 83 16.08 1.95 3.23
C TYR A 83 15.47 0.65 3.73
N ARG A 84 14.31 0.76 4.38
CA ARG A 84 13.58 -0.38 4.90
C ARG A 84 12.10 -0.28 4.53
N LEU A 85 11.52 -1.41 4.15
CA LEU A 85 10.08 -1.53 3.99
C LEU A 85 9.40 -1.48 5.36
N ASP A 86 8.27 -0.83 5.45
CA ASP A 86 7.51 -0.73 6.71
C ASP A 86 6.98 -2.09 7.16
N ALA A 87 6.51 -2.90 6.22
CA ALA A 87 6.10 -4.28 6.49
C ALA A 87 6.36 -5.17 5.28
N PHE A 88 6.48 -6.47 5.51
CA PHE A 88 6.81 -7.42 4.46
C PHE A 88 6.32 -8.82 4.84
N LYS A 89 5.68 -9.51 3.90
CA LYS A 89 5.26 -10.89 4.09
C LYS A 89 5.06 -11.57 2.75
N ALA A 90 5.67 -12.75 2.57
CA ALA A 90 5.51 -13.55 1.35
C ALA A 90 5.73 -12.72 0.08
N LYS A 91 6.78 -11.92 0.05
CA LYS A 91 7.17 -11.03 -1.05
C LYS A 91 6.16 -9.91 -1.37
N THR A 92 5.26 -9.61 -0.47
CA THR A 92 4.41 -8.41 -0.51
C THR A 92 5.03 -7.36 0.40
N GLY A 93 5.46 -6.25 -0.18
CA GLY A 93 5.98 -5.10 0.57
C GLY A 93 4.89 -4.10 0.89
N VAL A 94 5.01 -3.41 2.01
CA VAL A 94 4.09 -2.34 2.43
C VAL A 94 4.90 -1.11 2.80
N GLU A 95 4.50 0.03 2.25
CA GLU A 95 5.00 1.35 2.60
C GLU A 95 3.84 2.21 3.10
N ILE A 96 4.05 2.86 4.25
CA ILE A 96 3.08 3.76 4.86
C ILE A 96 3.70 5.16 4.84
N GLU A 97 3.22 6.02 3.96
CA GLU A 97 3.79 7.36 3.81
C GLU A 97 2.73 8.42 4.05
N ARG A 98 3.05 9.41 4.90
CA ARG A 98 2.12 10.46 5.28
C ARG A 98 2.67 11.89 5.12
N SER A 99 3.88 12.05 4.58
CA SER A 99 4.52 13.37 4.57
C SER A 99 4.97 13.85 3.19
N LEU A 100 5.70 13.05 2.40
CA LEU A 100 6.39 13.53 1.20
C LEU A 100 6.11 12.65 -0.01
N ILE A 101 5.75 13.29 -1.13
CA ILE A 101 5.61 12.60 -2.42
C ILE A 101 6.95 12.04 -2.91
N ASP A 102 8.06 12.74 -2.63
CA ASP A 102 9.40 12.27 -3.02
C ASP A 102 9.75 10.93 -2.36
N ALA A 103 9.27 10.68 -1.16
CA ALA A 103 9.47 9.38 -0.48
C ALA A 103 8.76 8.26 -1.26
N ILE A 104 7.58 8.52 -1.79
CA ILE A 104 6.85 7.57 -2.65
C ILE A 104 7.66 7.27 -3.91
N HIS A 105 8.19 8.29 -4.57
CA HIS A 105 8.97 8.10 -5.79
C HIS A 105 10.23 7.26 -5.53
N ARG A 106 10.93 7.53 -4.42
CA ARG A 106 12.10 6.73 -4.04
C ARG A 106 11.73 5.29 -3.74
N SER A 107 10.61 5.05 -3.06
CA SER A 107 10.11 3.71 -2.78
C SER A 107 9.80 2.95 -4.05
N LEU A 108 9.14 3.60 -5.01
CA LEU A 108 8.82 2.98 -6.30
C LEU A 108 10.09 2.55 -7.05
N PHE A 109 11.12 3.37 -7.05
CA PHE A 109 12.40 3.02 -7.69
C PHE A 109 13.09 1.84 -7.01
N ARG A 110 13.17 1.87 -5.69
CA ARG A 110 13.84 0.80 -4.93
C ARG A 110 13.11 -0.52 -5.07
N CYS A 111 11.80 -0.49 -5.02
CA CYS A 111 10.98 -1.70 -5.19
C CYS A 111 11.08 -2.26 -6.61
N GLN A 112 11.32 -1.43 -7.61
CA GLN A 112 11.57 -1.91 -8.98
C GLN A 112 12.81 -2.80 -9.03
N TRP A 113 13.88 -2.41 -8.37
CA TRP A 113 15.08 -3.24 -8.26
C TRP A 113 14.77 -4.58 -7.55
N ALA A 114 14.10 -4.52 -6.41
CA ALA A 114 13.74 -5.72 -5.65
C ALA A 114 12.84 -6.67 -6.45
N TYR A 115 11.91 -6.11 -7.20
CA TYR A 115 11.05 -6.86 -8.10
C TYR A 115 11.86 -7.54 -9.22
N ALA A 116 12.78 -6.81 -9.83
CA ALA A 116 13.60 -7.32 -10.93
C ALA A 116 14.46 -8.52 -10.53
N ILE A 117 14.93 -8.56 -9.28
CA ILE A 117 15.75 -9.68 -8.76
C ILE A 117 14.93 -10.73 -8.01
N GLY A 118 13.62 -10.67 -8.06
CA GLY A 118 12.74 -11.69 -7.50
C GLY A 118 12.56 -11.65 -5.99
N LYS A 119 12.93 -10.57 -5.32
CA LYS A 119 12.74 -10.41 -3.86
C LYS A 119 11.38 -9.85 -3.48
N LEU A 120 10.68 -9.25 -4.44
CA LEU A 120 9.40 -8.60 -4.23
C LEU A 120 8.45 -8.99 -5.37
N ASP A 121 7.20 -9.32 -5.05
CA ASP A 121 6.16 -9.59 -6.06
C ASP A 121 5.32 -8.35 -6.33
N MET A 122 5.08 -7.54 -5.30
CA MET A 122 4.21 -6.38 -5.38
C MET A 122 4.41 -5.45 -4.19
N LEU A 123 3.94 -4.22 -4.34
CA LEU A 123 3.99 -3.20 -3.30
C LEU A 123 2.59 -2.72 -2.95
N VAL A 124 2.32 -2.57 -1.65
CA VAL A 124 1.14 -1.89 -1.11
C VAL A 124 1.58 -0.52 -0.61
N LEU A 125 0.94 0.53 -1.11
CA LEU A 125 1.17 1.91 -0.65
C LEU A 125 -0.05 2.39 0.12
N ILE A 126 0.15 2.83 1.35
CA ILE A 126 -0.92 3.39 2.20
C ILE A 126 -0.59 4.87 2.44
N VAL A 127 -1.45 5.75 1.94
CA VAL A 127 -1.24 7.20 1.94
C VAL A 127 -2.51 7.92 2.40
N PRO A 128 -2.41 9.17 2.86
CA PRO A 128 -3.61 9.96 3.16
C PRO A 128 -4.31 10.42 1.88
N THR A 129 -5.60 10.74 1.99
CA THR A 129 -6.36 11.31 0.88
C THR A 129 -6.40 12.85 0.92
N ASN A 130 -6.23 13.44 2.10
CA ASN A 130 -6.48 14.87 2.35
C ASN A 130 -5.22 15.74 2.49
N LYS A 131 -4.04 15.13 2.43
CA LYS A 131 -2.75 15.84 2.52
C LYS A 131 -1.68 15.07 1.77
N GLU A 132 -0.52 15.71 1.53
CA GLU A 132 0.60 15.10 0.82
C GLU A 132 1.18 13.89 1.58
N PRO A 133 1.54 12.77 0.90
CA PRO A 133 1.28 12.53 -0.52
C PRO A 133 -0.16 12.08 -0.73
N ARG A 134 -0.92 12.85 -1.51
CA ARG A 134 -2.34 12.57 -1.69
C ARG A 134 -2.57 11.33 -2.55
N PHE A 135 -3.57 10.56 -2.19
CA PHE A 135 -3.99 9.39 -2.96
C PHE A 135 -4.13 9.70 -4.46
N GLU A 136 -4.83 10.78 -4.82
CA GLU A 136 -5.06 11.15 -6.22
C GLU A 136 -3.76 11.50 -6.94
N GLN A 137 -2.80 12.11 -6.26
CA GLN A 137 -1.50 12.43 -6.83
C GLN A 137 -0.70 11.16 -7.13
N VAL A 138 -0.63 10.23 -6.19
CA VAL A 138 0.08 8.96 -6.37
C VAL A 138 -0.59 8.11 -7.46
N LYS A 139 -1.91 8.07 -7.47
CA LYS A 139 -2.66 7.38 -8.52
C LYS A 139 -2.33 7.90 -9.90
N ARG A 140 -2.28 9.23 -10.05
CA ARG A 140 -1.93 9.87 -11.32
C ARG A 140 -0.50 9.54 -11.73
N ASP A 141 0.45 9.56 -10.79
CA ASP A 141 1.83 9.21 -11.06
C ASP A 141 1.96 7.77 -11.54
N LEU A 142 1.25 6.82 -10.92
CA LEU A 142 1.23 5.43 -11.37
C LEU A 142 0.67 5.32 -12.79
N GLN A 143 -0.36 6.08 -13.12
CA GLN A 143 -0.95 6.08 -14.46
C GLN A 143 0.01 6.67 -15.50
N GLU A 144 0.68 7.77 -15.16
CA GLU A 144 1.65 8.42 -16.06
C GLU A 144 2.89 7.57 -16.29
N PHE A 145 3.38 6.91 -15.25
CA PHE A 145 4.62 6.13 -15.32
C PHE A 145 4.39 4.63 -15.50
N LYS A 146 3.23 4.25 -15.99
CA LYS A 146 2.86 2.84 -16.16
C LYS A 146 3.84 2.03 -17.02
N GLU A 147 4.51 2.68 -17.98
CA GLU A 147 5.50 2.04 -18.84
C GLU A 147 6.83 1.80 -18.13
N ILE A 148 7.09 2.52 -17.04
CA ILE A 148 8.36 2.48 -16.31
C ILE A 148 8.25 1.58 -15.08
N ILE A 149 7.09 1.55 -14.43
CA ILE A 149 6.87 0.75 -13.22
C ILE A 149 6.35 -0.64 -13.63
N PRO A 150 7.20 -1.68 -13.60
CA PRO A 150 6.86 -2.98 -14.16
C PRO A 150 6.12 -3.92 -13.22
N TYR A 151 5.94 -3.55 -11.94
CA TYR A 151 5.39 -4.43 -10.92
C TYR A 151 4.04 -3.94 -10.43
N PRO A 152 3.23 -4.85 -9.85
CA PRO A 152 1.93 -4.50 -9.30
C PRO A 152 2.05 -3.60 -8.07
N VAL A 153 1.19 -2.58 -7.98
CA VAL A 153 1.08 -1.69 -6.82
C VAL A 153 -0.39 -1.57 -6.41
N TYR A 154 -0.67 -1.83 -5.15
CA TYR A 154 -1.99 -1.62 -4.58
C TYR A 154 -1.97 -0.35 -3.74
N LEU A 155 -2.63 0.67 -4.23
CA LEU A 155 -2.65 1.98 -3.59
C LEU A 155 -3.92 2.12 -2.73
N ILE A 156 -3.73 2.48 -1.47
CA ILE A 156 -4.83 2.69 -0.51
C ILE A 156 -4.72 4.11 0.02
N GLY A 157 -5.81 4.86 -0.13
CA GLY A 157 -5.96 6.18 0.45
C GLY A 157 -6.80 6.11 1.71
N VAL A 158 -6.33 6.70 2.79
CA VAL A 158 -6.99 6.73 4.09
C VAL A 158 -7.42 8.16 4.39
N ALA A 159 -8.71 8.35 4.67
CA ALA A 159 -9.26 9.63 5.08
C ALA A 159 -9.96 9.48 6.43
N PRO A 160 -9.82 10.47 7.34
CA PRO A 160 -10.63 10.49 8.56
C PRO A 160 -12.10 10.71 8.21
N VAL A 161 -12.95 10.09 8.98
CA VAL A 161 -14.40 10.26 8.88
C VAL A 161 -14.84 11.51 9.65
#